data_b9577a15807d288689d13485e4086e7a
#
_entry.id   b9577a15807d288689d13485e4086e7a
#
_cell.length_a   1.000
_cell.length_b   1.000
_cell.length_c   1.000
_cell.angle_alpha   90.00
_cell.angle_beta   90.00
_cell.angle_gamma   90.00
#
_symmetry.space_group_name_H-M   'P 1'
#
loop_
_entity.id
_entity.type
_entity.pdbx_description
1 polymer ?
#
loop_
_entity_poly.entity_id
_entity_poly.type
_entity_poly.pdbx_seq_one_letter_code
_entity_poly.pdbx_strand_id
1 'polypeptide(L)'
;MFSLKLLPLIVVFGFVQKAAVPPAAPTASATPSAFRISGRVIDAVSGQPLASAVVAIDSSNPPNSPNAPDSTRVEVTAADGSFIFADVLPGKYVLSARHRGYIGQTYQQHESFTTAIAVGLGFESENLIFGLRPGASISGEISDESDDPIRHADVMLFHQTFVGGKRRTLLIQRTATDDEGHYRFAHLIPGTYFVGVAVQPWYAQHNVRHRVKQESQDIAEGGLQPLTEQNQNLDVVYPVSFFANASDLAGAAAITLRSGDTEIADFRMRPVPALHLLVKTSVADPGHGEQLQVMQPLAEDSAVPVPVDFAQVAPGLVEVTGVPPGHLNLGVNTSHGNEWTRRSQSVQVSSDAEIDVTQNGSTVVVSGILKMEDASPLPQPARVMLRSFANGQAFDTTVSATGEFSFKNNPVETGDYELIIIEPQALFIRNLSSSGAKTSGRSFQIATAQDVNVTIIAARGSAKITGIALKNDKPAPGAMIVLAPLDLKSNPALFRRDQADSDGTFALNFVVPGQYTLMAIEDGWDLEWADPDVLQEYIATGESVQIVTNGKIEVKVKVK
;
A
#
# COMPACT_ATOMS: atom_id res chain seq x y z
N MET A 1 -105.22 1.65 52.33
CA MET A 1 -105.31 3.06 52.67
C MET A 1 -103.91 3.64 52.70
N PHE A 2 -103.65 4.55 52.01
CA PHE A 2 -102.50 5.37 51.70
C PHE A 2 -101.91 5.12 50.29
N SER A 3 -102.30 6.09 49.49
CA SER A 3 -101.91 6.26 48.10
C SER A 3 -100.54 6.93 48.01
N LEU A 4 -99.56 6.35 47.32
CA LEU A 4 -98.29 6.99 47.08
C LEU A 4 -98.20 7.36 45.63
N LYS A 5 -98.22 8.68 45.33
CA LYS A 5 -98.09 9.26 44.01
C LYS A 5 -96.62 9.16 43.52
N LEU A 6 -96.39 8.44 42.40
CA LEU A 6 -95.14 8.50 41.69
C LEU A 6 -95.04 9.77 40.85
N LEU A 7 -93.92 10.53 41.00
CA LEU A 7 -93.54 11.67 40.17
C LEU A 7 -92.54 11.13 39.08
N PRO A 8 -92.69 11.45 37.81
CA PRO A 8 -91.74 11.04 36.79
C PRO A 8 -90.47 11.92 36.79
N LEU A 9 -89.31 11.27 36.91
CA LEU A 9 -87.99 11.89 36.79
C LEU A 9 -87.67 12.06 35.27
N ILE A 10 -87.63 13.31 34.78
CA ILE A 10 -87.21 13.66 33.44
C ILE A 10 -85.67 13.70 33.45
N VAL A 11 -85.01 12.71 32.82
CA VAL A 11 -83.54 12.69 32.55
C VAL A 11 -83.32 13.44 31.23
N VAL A 12 -82.74 14.65 31.32
CA VAL A 12 -82.26 15.40 30.13
C VAL A 12 -80.87 14.89 29.72
N PHE A 13 -80.80 14.14 28.66
CA PHE A 13 -79.53 13.79 28.04
C PHE A 13 -78.99 14.99 27.28
N GLY A 14 -77.97 15.66 27.81
CA GLY A 14 -77.20 16.68 27.15
C GLY A 14 -76.22 16.03 26.17
N PHE A 15 -76.47 16.11 24.89
CA PHE A 15 -75.47 15.77 23.82
C PHE A 15 -74.38 16.85 23.85
N VAL A 16 -73.20 16.48 24.38
CA VAL A 16 -71.95 17.25 24.15
C VAL A 16 -71.47 16.97 22.74
N GLN A 17 -71.74 17.88 21.82
CA GLN A 17 -71.18 17.84 20.46
C GLN A 17 -69.70 18.16 20.54
N LYS A 18 -68.84 17.11 20.40
CA LYS A 18 -67.40 17.25 20.31
C LYS A 18 -67.09 17.94 18.95
N ALA A 19 -66.63 19.17 19.04
CA ALA A 19 -66.20 19.91 17.84
C ALA A 19 -65.07 19.10 17.15
N ALA A 20 -65.31 18.73 15.89
CA ALA A 20 -64.27 18.08 15.06
C ALA A 20 -63.16 19.10 14.81
N VAL A 21 -61.93 18.76 15.27
CA VAL A 21 -60.69 19.47 14.90
C VAL A 21 -60.52 19.27 13.41
N PRO A 22 -60.39 20.31 12.61
CA PRO A 22 -60.11 20.15 11.18
C PRO A 22 -58.78 19.41 11.01
N PRO A 23 -58.65 18.47 10.02
CA PRO A 23 -57.42 17.81 9.75
C PRO A 23 -56.34 18.86 9.45
N ALA A 24 -55.19 18.77 10.15
CA ALA A 24 -54.03 19.58 9.87
C ALA A 24 -53.69 19.44 8.35
N ALA A 25 -53.60 20.56 7.67
CA ALA A 25 -53.17 20.58 6.29
C ALA A 25 -51.83 19.81 6.18
N PRO A 26 -51.61 18.98 5.17
CA PRO A 26 -50.33 18.31 5.03
C PRO A 26 -49.26 19.39 4.97
N THR A 27 -48.33 19.35 5.91
CA THR A 27 -47.13 20.19 5.87
C THR A 27 -46.46 19.87 4.53
N ALA A 28 -46.46 20.81 3.65
CA ALA A 28 -45.75 20.68 2.36
C ALA A 28 -44.28 20.33 2.72
N SER A 29 -43.86 19.11 2.45
CA SER A 29 -42.46 18.74 2.49
C SER A 29 -41.75 19.74 1.58
N ALA A 30 -40.95 20.62 2.18
CA ALA A 30 -40.14 21.54 1.42
C ALA A 30 -39.31 20.69 0.44
N THR A 31 -39.52 20.89 -0.86
CA THR A 31 -38.70 20.28 -1.89
C THR A 31 -37.26 20.64 -1.55
N PRO A 32 -36.33 19.68 -1.38
CA PRO A 32 -34.97 20.00 -1.05
C PRO A 32 -34.40 20.93 -2.13
N SER A 33 -33.80 22.04 -1.71
CA SER A 33 -33.20 23.01 -2.62
C SER A 33 -32.17 22.27 -3.49
N ALA A 34 -32.36 22.34 -4.80
CA ALA A 34 -31.43 21.75 -5.74
C ALA A 34 -30.28 22.73 -5.99
N PHE A 35 -29.05 22.24 -5.97
CA PHE A 35 -27.83 22.99 -6.18
C PHE A 35 -27.17 22.56 -7.49
N ARG A 36 -26.02 23.12 -7.81
CA ARG A 36 -25.22 22.78 -8.98
C ARG A 36 -23.79 22.50 -8.59
N ILE A 37 -23.15 21.57 -9.32
CA ILE A 37 -21.69 21.45 -9.37
C ILE A 37 -21.31 21.79 -10.81
N SER A 38 -20.52 22.83 -11.00
CA SER A 38 -20.10 23.25 -12.35
C SER A 38 -18.66 23.75 -12.36
N GLY A 39 -18.05 23.68 -13.54
CA GLY A 39 -16.68 24.12 -13.69
C GLY A 39 -16.13 23.87 -15.09
N ARG A 40 -14.81 23.87 -15.18
CA ARG A 40 -14.06 23.57 -16.39
C ARG A 40 -12.97 22.56 -16.13
N VAL A 41 -12.81 21.63 -17.05
CA VAL A 41 -11.64 20.75 -17.11
C VAL A 41 -10.62 21.39 -18.04
N ILE A 42 -9.40 21.55 -17.55
CA ILE A 42 -8.29 22.16 -18.28
C ILE A 42 -7.07 21.24 -18.25
N ASP A 43 -6.20 21.39 -19.22
CA ASP A 43 -4.83 20.87 -19.15
C ASP A 43 -4.08 21.62 -18.06
N ALA A 44 -3.55 20.88 -17.08
CA ALA A 44 -2.87 21.46 -15.90
C ALA A 44 -1.55 22.14 -16.24
N VAL A 45 -0.95 21.88 -17.41
CA VAL A 45 0.32 22.46 -17.84
C VAL A 45 0.10 23.69 -18.72
N SER A 46 -0.76 23.58 -19.73
CA SER A 46 -0.99 24.67 -20.70
C SER A 46 -2.14 25.62 -20.32
N GLY A 47 -3.01 25.20 -19.38
CA GLY A 47 -4.23 25.94 -19.03
C GLY A 47 -5.33 25.86 -20.09
N GLN A 48 -5.12 25.12 -21.19
CA GLN A 48 -6.10 25.02 -22.27
C GLN A 48 -7.30 24.15 -21.86
N PRO A 49 -8.52 24.49 -22.32
CA PRO A 49 -9.70 23.71 -22.00
C PRO A 49 -9.66 22.33 -22.67
N LEU A 50 -10.14 21.30 -21.97
CA LEU A 50 -10.24 19.93 -22.46
C LEU A 50 -11.68 19.60 -22.83
N ALA A 51 -11.96 19.61 -24.14
CA ALA A 51 -13.22 19.14 -24.70
C ALA A 51 -13.31 17.61 -24.61
N SER A 52 -14.52 17.08 -24.44
CA SER A 52 -14.78 15.63 -24.39
C SER A 52 -14.09 14.90 -23.23
N ALA A 53 -13.70 15.60 -22.18
CA ALA A 53 -13.32 14.98 -20.93
C ALA A 53 -14.56 14.38 -20.24
N VAL A 54 -14.44 13.19 -19.70
CA VAL A 54 -15.50 12.52 -18.93
C VAL A 54 -15.36 12.93 -17.47
N VAL A 55 -16.36 13.60 -16.94
CA VAL A 55 -16.42 14.06 -15.54
C VAL A 55 -17.50 13.25 -14.82
N ALA A 56 -17.21 12.81 -13.59
CA ALA A 56 -18.18 12.08 -12.78
C ALA A 56 -18.23 12.62 -11.35
N ILE A 57 -19.43 12.56 -10.76
CA ILE A 57 -19.64 12.82 -9.34
C ILE A 57 -20.21 11.60 -8.64
N ASP A 58 -19.64 11.28 -7.48
CA ASP A 58 -20.08 10.24 -6.56
C ASP A 58 -20.35 10.84 -5.18
N SER A 59 -21.42 10.41 -4.51
CA SER A 59 -21.65 10.84 -3.13
C SER A 59 -20.58 10.28 -2.21
N SER A 60 -19.95 11.12 -1.41
CA SER A 60 -19.06 10.69 -0.33
C SER A 60 -19.80 10.30 0.95
N ASN A 61 -21.13 10.41 0.96
CA ASN A 61 -21.96 9.96 2.10
C ASN A 61 -22.00 8.41 2.15
N PRO A 62 -22.11 7.82 3.37
CA PRO A 62 -22.25 6.38 3.48
C PRO A 62 -23.44 5.85 2.68
N PRO A 63 -23.36 4.66 2.08
CA PRO A 63 -24.50 3.98 1.49
C PRO A 63 -25.66 3.93 2.51
N ASN A 64 -26.88 4.17 2.07
CA ASN A 64 -28.10 4.30 2.90
C ASN A 64 -28.24 5.61 3.67
N SER A 65 -27.44 6.62 3.41
CA SER A 65 -27.72 7.98 3.89
C SER A 65 -28.94 8.54 3.17
N PRO A 66 -29.87 9.28 3.84
CA PRO A 66 -31.09 9.80 3.19
C PRO A 66 -30.86 10.66 1.95
N ASN A 67 -29.66 11.20 1.79
CA ASN A 67 -29.26 12.08 0.69
C ASN A 67 -28.16 11.46 -0.20
N ALA A 68 -27.86 10.16 -0.07
CA ALA A 68 -26.92 9.50 -0.98
C ALA A 68 -27.63 9.24 -2.31
N PRO A 69 -27.14 9.78 -3.45
CA PRO A 69 -27.68 9.39 -4.76
C PRO A 69 -27.37 7.91 -5.02
N ASP A 70 -28.34 7.21 -5.61
CA ASP A 70 -28.24 5.77 -5.90
C ASP A 70 -27.23 5.43 -7.01
N SER A 71 -26.64 6.41 -7.69
CA SER A 71 -25.76 6.18 -8.84
C SER A 71 -24.77 7.32 -9.05
N THR A 72 -23.59 6.96 -9.57
CA THR A 72 -22.62 7.88 -10.18
C THR A 72 -23.28 8.65 -11.32
N ARG A 73 -23.17 9.98 -11.30
CA ARG A 73 -23.58 10.83 -12.41
C ARG A 73 -22.38 11.19 -13.26
N VAL A 74 -22.56 11.17 -14.58
CA VAL A 74 -21.48 11.39 -15.55
C VAL A 74 -21.89 12.45 -16.55
N GLU A 75 -20.98 13.39 -16.84
CA GLU A 75 -21.10 14.42 -17.86
C GLU A 75 -19.85 14.43 -18.76
N VAL A 76 -20.00 14.95 -19.96
CA VAL A 76 -18.90 15.12 -20.91
C VAL A 76 -18.70 16.61 -21.16
N THR A 77 -17.44 17.07 -21.05
CA THR A 77 -17.16 18.51 -21.21
C THR A 77 -17.43 19.03 -22.63
N ALA A 78 -17.94 20.25 -22.70
CA ALA A 78 -18.14 20.98 -23.93
C ALA A 78 -16.79 21.41 -24.57
N ALA A 79 -16.85 22.10 -25.73
CA ALA A 79 -15.67 22.55 -26.47
C ALA A 79 -14.76 23.50 -25.66
N ASP A 80 -15.35 24.27 -24.74
CA ASP A 80 -14.64 25.16 -23.83
C ASP A 80 -14.23 24.49 -22.49
N GLY A 81 -14.30 23.16 -22.41
CA GLY A 81 -13.98 22.37 -21.23
C GLY A 81 -15.05 22.41 -20.13
N SER A 82 -16.16 23.11 -20.32
CA SER A 82 -17.19 23.28 -19.29
C SER A 82 -17.98 22.00 -19.03
N PHE A 83 -18.38 21.81 -17.76
CA PHE A 83 -19.31 20.76 -17.31
C PHE A 83 -20.31 21.33 -16.30
N ILE A 84 -21.48 20.70 -16.19
CA ILE A 84 -22.52 21.09 -15.25
C ILE A 84 -23.35 19.89 -14.79
N PHE A 85 -23.41 19.69 -13.49
CA PHE A 85 -24.36 18.80 -12.83
C PHE A 85 -25.45 19.66 -12.19
N ALA A 86 -26.63 19.67 -12.77
CA ALA A 86 -27.80 20.35 -12.21
C ALA A 86 -28.52 19.43 -11.21
N ASP A 87 -29.38 20.01 -10.38
CA ASP A 87 -30.24 19.28 -9.45
C ASP A 87 -29.47 18.36 -8.49
N VAL A 88 -28.36 18.88 -7.94
CA VAL A 88 -27.55 18.18 -6.93
C VAL A 88 -28.12 18.46 -5.55
N LEU A 89 -28.33 17.40 -4.76
CA LEU A 89 -28.79 17.52 -3.38
C LEU A 89 -27.68 18.04 -2.46
N PRO A 90 -28.02 18.69 -1.32
CA PRO A 90 -27.01 19.07 -0.33
C PRO A 90 -26.23 17.86 0.17
N GLY A 91 -24.91 17.98 0.25
CA GLY A 91 -24.02 16.89 0.68
C GLY A 91 -22.58 17.09 0.21
N LYS A 92 -21.79 16.04 0.29
CA LYS A 92 -20.41 16.01 -0.19
C LYS A 92 -20.26 15.05 -1.36
N TYR A 93 -19.51 15.45 -2.36
CA TYR A 93 -19.35 14.70 -3.59
C TYR A 93 -17.87 14.62 -3.99
N VAL A 94 -17.43 13.42 -4.33
CA VAL A 94 -16.13 13.20 -4.98
C VAL A 94 -16.30 13.50 -6.46
N LEU A 95 -15.56 14.47 -6.95
CA LEU A 95 -15.51 14.85 -8.36
C LEU A 95 -14.30 14.17 -8.99
N SER A 96 -14.50 13.44 -10.08
CA SER A 96 -13.43 12.78 -10.85
C SER A 96 -13.47 13.18 -12.31
N ALA A 97 -12.33 13.19 -12.98
CA ALA A 97 -12.26 13.44 -14.41
C ALA A 97 -11.21 12.57 -15.10
N ARG A 98 -11.45 12.25 -16.37
CA ARG A 98 -10.54 11.52 -17.23
C ARG A 98 -10.61 12.00 -18.66
N HIS A 99 -9.49 11.98 -19.36
CA HIS A 99 -9.39 12.31 -20.78
C HIS A 99 -8.28 11.46 -21.42
N ARG A 100 -8.38 11.17 -22.72
CA ARG A 100 -7.36 10.41 -23.44
C ARG A 100 -6.03 11.17 -23.42
N GLY A 101 -4.94 10.48 -23.03
CA GLY A 101 -3.61 11.06 -22.91
C GLY A 101 -3.31 11.75 -21.57
N TYR A 102 -4.28 11.79 -20.68
CA TYR A 102 -4.16 12.38 -19.34
C TYR A 102 -4.29 11.33 -18.24
N ILE A 103 -3.75 11.64 -17.09
CA ILE A 103 -3.94 10.85 -15.87
C ILE A 103 -5.36 11.08 -15.36
N GLY A 104 -6.17 10.02 -15.28
CA GLY A 104 -7.48 10.09 -14.62
C GLY A 104 -7.29 10.30 -13.12
N GLN A 105 -7.95 11.29 -12.54
CA GLN A 105 -7.78 11.66 -11.13
C GLN A 105 -9.07 12.22 -10.53
N THR A 106 -9.10 12.34 -9.21
CA THR A 106 -10.13 13.07 -8.47
C THR A 106 -9.70 14.53 -8.25
N TYR A 107 -10.66 15.37 -7.87
CA TYR A 107 -10.43 16.80 -7.68
C TYR A 107 -9.40 17.06 -6.57
N GLN A 108 -8.33 17.79 -6.90
CA GLN A 108 -7.20 18.06 -6.00
C GLN A 108 -6.64 16.78 -5.34
N GLN A 109 -6.51 15.71 -6.10
CA GLN A 109 -6.02 14.44 -5.60
C GLN A 109 -4.55 14.51 -5.17
N HIS A 110 -4.29 13.98 -3.96
CA HIS A 110 -2.94 13.71 -3.45
C HIS A 110 -2.90 12.29 -2.91
N GLU A 111 -2.04 11.45 -3.44
CA GLU A 111 -2.01 10.00 -3.14
C GLU A 111 -3.42 9.37 -3.29
N SER A 112 -3.98 8.82 -2.20
CA SER A 112 -5.33 8.25 -2.13
C SER A 112 -6.38 9.23 -1.59
N PHE A 113 -5.99 10.46 -1.28
CA PHE A 113 -6.88 11.49 -0.74
C PHE A 113 -7.41 12.41 -1.84
N THR A 114 -8.55 13.01 -1.58
CA THR A 114 -9.24 13.91 -2.49
C THR A 114 -9.97 15.01 -1.72
N THR A 115 -10.12 16.17 -2.32
CA THR A 115 -11.00 17.24 -1.81
C THR A 115 -12.42 16.96 -2.30
N ALA A 116 -13.32 16.53 -1.40
CA ALA A 116 -14.73 16.41 -1.75
C ALA A 116 -15.38 17.79 -1.85
N ILE A 117 -16.29 17.94 -2.81
CA ILE A 117 -17.03 19.18 -3.04
C ILE A 117 -18.23 19.24 -2.09
N ALA A 118 -18.25 20.19 -1.19
CA ALA A 118 -19.39 20.48 -0.33
C ALA A 118 -20.46 21.25 -1.13
N VAL A 119 -21.69 20.76 -1.11
CA VAL A 119 -22.82 21.32 -1.83
C VAL A 119 -23.92 21.72 -0.85
N GLY A 120 -24.38 22.97 -0.88
CA GLY A 120 -25.40 23.49 0.02
C GLY A 120 -25.37 25.01 0.08
N LEU A 121 -26.23 25.58 0.94
CA LEU A 121 -26.27 27.04 1.15
C LEU A 121 -24.93 27.52 1.75
N GLY A 122 -24.33 28.50 1.08
CA GLY A 122 -23.07 29.12 1.53
C GLY A 122 -21.79 28.39 1.15
N PHE A 123 -21.88 27.31 0.38
CA PHE A 123 -20.73 26.61 -0.17
C PHE A 123 -20.50 26.96 -1.64
N GLU A 124 -19.24 27.02 -2.04
CA GLU A 124 -18.83 27.27 -3.42
C GLU A 124 -18.66 25.93 -4.16
N SER A 125 -19.65 25.55 -4.96
CA SER A 125 -19.62 24.35 -5.79
C SER A 125 -19.69 24.64 -7.30
N GLU A 126 -19.63 25.91 -7.67
CA GLU A 126 -19.66 26.37 -9.07
C GLU A 126 -18.34 27.03 -9.46
N ASN A 127 -18.07 27.12 -10.76
CA ASN A 127 -16.84 27.68 -11.34
C ASN A 127 -15.55 26.95 -10.91
N LEU A 128 -15.65 25.64 -10.65
CA LEU A 128 -14.50 24.82 -10.29
C LEU A 128 -13.51 24.72 -11.46
N ILE A 129 -12.22 24.79 -11.17
CA ILE A 129 -11.16 24.52 -12.13
C ILE A 129 -10.57 23.15 -11.85
N PHE A 130 -10.75 22.22 -12.79
CA PHE A 130 -10.22 20.87 -12.68
C PHE A 130 -9.06 20.67 -13.66
N GLY A 131 -7.83 20.81 -13.18
CA GLY A 131 -6.63 20.57 -13.98
C GLY A 131 -6.34 19.06 -14.10
N LEU A 132 -6.45 18.49 -15.31
CA LEU A 132 -5.94 17.15 -15.60
C LEU A 132 -4.47 17.24 -16.02
N ARG A 133 -3.67 16.33 -15.51
CA ARG A 133 -2.25 16.25 -15.80
C ARG A 133 -2.03 15.35 -17.01
N PRO A 134 -1.35 15.81 -18.10
CA PRO A 134 -0.94 14.92 -19.17
C PRO A 134 0.02 13.86 -18.63
N GLY A 135 -0.15 12.61 -19.09
CA GLY A 135 0.70 11.51 -18.68
C GLY A 135 2.10 11.64 -19.26
N ALA A 136 3.10 11.43 -18.41
CA ALA A 136 4.50 11.35 -18.85
C ALA A 136 4.83 9.95 -19.38
N SER A 137 6.01 9.79 -20.00
CA SER A 137 6.49 8.50 -20.49
C SER A 137 8.01 8.38 -20.39
N ILE A 138 8.47 7.14 -20.19
CA ILE A 138 9.88 6.73 -20.32
C ILE A 138 9.92 5.66 -21.40
N SER A 139 10.83 5.79 -22.34
CA SER A 139 11.07 4.79 -23.39
C SER A 139 12.56 4.63 -23.62
N GLY A 140 12.96 3.61 -24.36
CA GLY A 140 14.36 3.40 -24.71
C GLY A 140 14.54 2.15 -25.53
N GLU A 141 15.79 1.90 -25.90
CA GLU A 141 16.27 0.75 -26.62
C GLU A 141 17.27 -0.02 -25.74
N ILE A 142 17.24 -1.34 -25.83
CA ILE A 142 18.18 -2.23 -25.14
C ILE A 142 18.97 -3.00 -26.19
N SER A 143 20.28 -2.82 -26.18
CA SER A 143 21.21 -3.50 -27.07
C SER A 143 22.24 -4.34 -26.30
N ASP A 144 22.84 -5.30 -26.98
CA ASP A 144 23.94 -6.11 -26.47
C ASP A 144 25.31 -5.41 -26.67
N GLU A 145 26.39 -6.12 -26.36
CA GLU A 145 27.78 -5.64 -26.53
C GLU A 145 28.17 -5.39 -27.99
N SER A 146 27.43 -5.95 -28.96
CA SER A 146 27.64 -5.79 -30.40
C SER A 146 26.74 -4.71 -31.03
N ASP A 147 25.93 -4.03 -30.21
CA ASP A 147 24.89 -3.09 -30.62
C ASP A 147 23.69 -3.75 -31.32
N ASP A 148 23.51 -5.09 -31.16
CA ASP A 148 22.33 -5.78 -31.64
C ASP A 148 21.17 -5.63 -30.65
N PRO A 149 19.92 -5.44 -31.13
CA PRO A 149 18.77 -5.24 -30.23
C PRO A 149 18.44 -6.50 -29.43
N ILE A 150 18.16 -6.31 -28.13
CA ILE A 150 17.77 -7.40 -27.24
C ILE A 150 16.25 -7.44 -27.10
N ARG A 151 15.64 -8.50 -27.63
CA ARG A 151 14.20 -8.78 -27.50
C ARG A 151 13.87 -9.50 -26.20
N HIS A 152 12.65 -9.27 -25.71
CA HIS A 152 12.11 -9.91 -24.50
C HIS A 152 12.92 -9.64 -23.22
N ALA A 153 13.75 -8.59 -23.18
CA ALA A 153 14.37 -8.14 -21.95
C ALA A 153 13.30 -7.67 -20.97
N ASP A 154 13.39 -8.10 -19.72
CA ASP A 154 12.48 -7.68 -18.66
C ASP A 154 12.89 -6.30 -18.15
N VAL A 155 12.08 -5.29 -18.45
CA VAL A 155 12.33 -3.90 -18.06
C VAL A 155 11.45 -3.54 -16.89
N MET A 156 12.05 -3.04 -15.83
CA MET A 156 11.45 -2.74 -14.54
C MET A 156 11.42 -1.24 -14.30
N LEU A 157 10.27 -0.73 -13.90
CA LEU A 157 10.10 0.67 -13.52
C LEU A 157 9.89 0.79 -12.02
N PHE A 158 10.75 1.56 -11.38
CA PHE A 158 10.67 1.89 -9.96
C PHE A 158 10.24 3.34 -9.80
N HIS A 159 9.41 3.61 -8.81
CA HIS A 159 8.93 4.94 -8.46
C HIS A 159 9.24 5.25 -7.00
N GLN A 160 9.81 6.42 -6.75
CA GLN A 160 10.02 6.92 -5.41
C GLN A 160 8.73 7.55 -4.88
N THR A 161 8.16 6.96 -3.85
CA THR A 161 6.87 7.36 -3.26
C THR A 161 6.90 7.30 -1.74
N PHE A 162 5.80 7.67 -1.08
CA PHE A 162 5.69 7.59 0.37
C PHE A 162 4.93 6.34 0.80
N VAL A 163 5.56 5.52 1.64
CA VAL A 163 4.93 4.36 2.28
C VAL A 163 5.02 4.52 3.79
N GLY A 164 3.87 4.57 4.45
CA GLY A 164 3.83 4.81 5.89
C GLY A 164 4.49 6.13 6.32
N GLY A 165 4.49 7.13 5.42
CA GLY A 165 5.06 8.46 5.67
C GLY A 165 6.56 8.57 5.53
N LYS A 166 7.22 7.55 5.02
CA LYS A 166 8.65 7.54 4.67
C LYS A 166 8.83 7.36 3.17
N ARG A 167 9.84 7.99 2.62
CA ARG A 167 10.18 7.88 1.20
C ARG A 167 10.72 6.50 0.91
N ARG A 168 10.14 5.81 -0.07
CA ARG A 168 10.48 4.46 -0.50
C ARG A 168 10.56 4.40 -2.02
N THR A 169 11.40 3.51 -2.54
CA THR A 169 11.47 3.22 -3.96
C THR A 169 10.85 1.85 -4.22
N LEU A 170 9.72 1.83 -4.92
CA LEU A 170 8.94 0.62 -5.17
C LEU A 170 8.95 0.24 -6.65
N LEU A 171 9.01 -1.05 -6.94
CA LEU A 171 8.73 -1.58 -8.28
C LEU A 171 7.24 -1.43 -8.58
N ILE A 172 6.89 -0.61 -9.57
CA ILE A 172 5.49 -0.29 -9.89
C ILE A 172 5.01 -0.90 -11.20
N GLN A 173 5.91 -1.15 -12.15
CA GLN A 173 5.55 -1.68 -13.46
C GLN A 173 6.67 -2.49 -14.07
N ARG A 174 6.33 -3.47 -14.91
CA ARG A 174 7.26 -4.24 -15.74
C ARG A 174 6.75 -4.30 -17.18
N THR A 175 7.66 -4.34 -18.11
CA THR A 175 7.38 -4.56 -19.53
C THR A 175 8.50 -5.37 -20.14
N ALA A 176 8.30 -5.89 -21.35
CA ALA A 176 9.36 -6.55 -22.11
C ALA A 176 9.70 -5.71 -23.34
N THR A 177 10.93 -5.82 -23.82
CA THR A 177 11.31 -5.25 -25.11
C THR A 177 10.64 -5.99 -26.26
N ASP A 178 10.37 -5.27 -27.34
CA ASP A 178 9.92 -5.82 -28.62
C ASP A 178 11.09 -6.44 -29.44
N ASP A 179 10.80 -6.83 -30.70
CA ASP A 179 11.79 -7.46 -31.60
C ASP A 179 12.93 -6.51 -32.01
N GLU A 180 12.72 -5.21 -31.88
CA GLU A 180 13.68 -4.15 -32.18
C GLU A 180 14.38 -3.64 -30.90
N GLY A 181 14.17 -4.29 -29.75
CA GLY A 181 14.77 -3.93 -28.48
C GLY A 181 14.11 -2.73 -27.78
N HIS A 182 12.99 -2.22 -28.31
CA HIS A 182 12.34 -1.04 -27.75
C HIS A 182 11.39 -1.40 -26.59
N TYR A 183 11.31 -0.48 -25.61
CA TYR A 183 10.34 -0.55 -24.54
C TYR A 183 9.71 0.81 -24.26
N ARG A 184 8.55 0.82 -23.59
CA ARG A 184 7.88 2.05 -23.19
C ARG A 184 7.00 1.87 -21.95
N PHE A 185 7.15 2.79 -21.00
CA PHE A 185 6.23 3.07 -19.92
C PHE A 185 5.49 4.36 -20.23
N ALA A 186 4.18 4.34 -20.15
CA ALA A 186 3.33 5.48 -20.46
C ALA A 186 2.33 5.76 -19.34
N HIS A 187 1.66 6.92 -19.40
CA HIS A 187 0.71 7.40 -18.38
C HIS A 187 1.32 7.49 -16.99
N LEU A 188 2.60 7.88 -16.92
CA LEU A 188 3.30 8.06 -15.66
C LEU A 188 2.89 9.40 -15.01
N ILE A 189 2.71 9.37 -13.69
CA ILE A 189 2.49 10.58 -12.89
C ILE A 189 3.82 11.34 -12.71
N PRO A 190 3.82 12.63 -12.43
CA PRO A 190 5.03 13.34 -12.04
C PRO A 190 5.71 12.70 -10.84
N GLY A 191 7.04 12.62 -10.85
CA GLY A 191 7.79 12.00 -9.77
C GLY A 191 9.19 11.57 -10.17
N THR A 192 9.88 10.89 -9.26
CA THR A 192 11.23 10.36 -9.47
C THR A 192 11.17 8.86 -9.74
N TYR A 193 11.77 8.46 -10.84
CA TYR A 193 11.74 7.09 -11.35
C TYR A 193 13.16 6.54 -11.53
N PHE A 194 13.25 5.22 -11.51
CA PHE A 194 14.45 4.47 -11.90
C PHE A 194 14.03 3.35 -12.83
N VAL A 195 14.89 3.02 -13.79
CA VAL A 195 14.66 1.92 -14.73
C VAL A 195 15.75 0.88 -14.53
N GLY A 196 15.35 -0.39 -14.46
CA GLY A 196 16.24 -1.53 -14.39
C GLY A 196 15.92 -2.55 -15.47
N VAL A 197 16.92 -3.32 -15.90
CA VAL A 197 16.82 -4.34 -16.95
C VAL A 197 17.41 -5.65 -16.46
N ALA A 198 16.69 -6.75 -16.70
CA ALA A 198 17.13 -8.11 -16.47
C ALA A 198 16.92 -8.93 -17.74
N VAL A 199 17.98 -9.56 -18.24
CA VAL A 199 17.94 -10.42 -19.42
C VAL A 199 19.17 -11.34 -19.43
N GLN A 200 19.12 -12.43 -20.20
CA GLN A 200 20.29 -13.30 -20.44
C GLN A 200 20.83 -13.11 -21.83
N PRO A 201 22.17 -13.25 -22.04
CA PRO A 201 22.74 -13.32 -23.38
C PRO A 201 22.15 -14.53 -24.12
N TRP A 202 21.66 -14.32 -25.33
CA TRP A 202 21.03 -15.38 -26.13
C TRP A 202 21.96 -16.55 -26.48
N TYR A 203 23.28 -16.33 -26.46
CA TYR A 203 24.32 -17.29 -26.73
C TYR A 203 24.89 -17.97 -25.49
N ALA A 204 24.50 -17.53 -24.28
CA ALA A 204 25.05 -18.05 -23.04
C ALA A 204 24.76 -19.55 -22.86
N GLN A 205 25.78 -20.27 -22.34
CA GLN A 205 25.70 -21.69 -22.06
C GLN A 205 26.24 -21.95 -20.65
N HIS A 206 25.37 -22.34 -19.74
CA HIS A 206 25.68 -22.57 -18.34
C HIS A 206 25.73 -24.07 -18.03
N ASN A 207 26.79 -24.72 -18.46
CA ASN A 207 26.94 -26.17 -18.25
C ASN A 207 27.46 -26.46 -16.85
N VAL A 208 26.96 -27.55 -16.23
CA VAL A 208 27.44 -28.04 -14.92
C VAL A 208 28.95 -28.30 -14.96
N ARG A 209 29.65 -27.88 -13.94
CA ARG A 209 31.11 -28.09 -13.79
C ARG A 209 31.46 -29.27 -12.92
N HIS A 210 30.52 -29.86 -12.20
CA HIS A 210 30.74 -30.91 -11.21
C HIS A 210 29.89 -32.15 -11.51
N ARG A 211 30.42 -33.29 -11.13
CA ARG A 211 29.74 -34.60 -11.17
C ARG A 211 30.26 -35.47 -10.05
N VAL A 212 29.39 -36.32 -9.51
CA VAL A 212 29.83 -37.38 -8.57
C VAL A 212 30.70 -38.38 -9.30
N LYS A 213 31.81 -38.81 -8.70
CA LYS A 213 32.65 -39.88 -9.23
C LYS A 213 31.83 -41.16 -9.32
N GLN A 214 31.91 -41.85 -10.48
CA GLN A 214 31.08 -43.01 -10.82
C GLN A 214 31.28 -44.24 -9.92
N GLU A 215 32.36 -44.26 -9.11
CA GLU A 215 32.78 -45.42 -8.32
C GLU A 215 32.23 -45.44 -6.86
N SER A 216 31.58 -44.35 -6.42
CA SER A 216 30.97 -44.33 -5.05
C SER A 216 29.64 -43.57 -5.06
N GLN A 217 28.67 -44.17 -4.38
CA GLN A 217 27.35 -43.53 -4.17
C GLN A 217 27.37 -42.52 -3.00
N ASP A 218 28.50 -42.44 -2.28
CA ASP A 218 28.64 -41.56 -1.13
C ASP A 218 29.63 -40.43 -1.43
N ILE A 219 29.19 -39.18 -1.26
CA ILE A 219 30.00 -37.98 -1.47
C ILE A 219 31.22 -37.96 -0.53
N ALA A 220 31.07 -38.50 0.67
CA ALA A 220 32.15 -38.55 1.67
C ALA A 220 33.33 -39.44 1.21
N GLU A 221 33.07 -40.48 0.39
CA GLU A 221 34.10 -41.38 -0.11
C GLU A 221 34.55 -41.08 -1.54
N GLY A 222 33.64 -40.55 -2.39
CA GLY A 222 33.93 -40.36 -3.82
C GLY A 222 34.39 -38.94 -4.22
N GLY A 223 33.94 -37.94 -3.49
CA GLY A 223 34.15 -36.54 -3.82
C GLY A 223 33.55 -36.10 -5.15
N LEU A 224 33.53 -34.81 -5.40
CA LEU A 224 33.17 -34.23 -6.69
C LEU A 224 34.34 -34.27 -7.65
N GLN A 225 34.06 -34.48 -8.93
CA GLN A 225 35.01 -34.46 -10.00
C GLN A 225 34.70 -33.30 -10.96
N PRO A 226 35.63 -32.37 -11.20
CA PRO A 226 35.42 -31.33 -12.20
C PRO A 226 35.29 -31.93 -13.59
N LEU A 227 34.38 -31.40 -14.41
CA LEU A 227 34.26 -31.73 -15.80
C LEU A 227 35.26 -30.88 -16.61
N THR A 228 36.02 -31.53 -17.48
CA THR A 228 37.00 -30.87 -18.34
C THR A 228 36.33 -30.37 -19.62
N GLU A 229 36.75 -29.18 -20.09
CA GLU A 229 36.37 -28.52 -21.33
C GLU A 229 34.95 -27.92 -21.38
N GLN A 230 34.88 -26.71 -20.88
CA GLN A 230 33.78 -25.79 -21.18
C GLN A 230 34.34 -24.59 -21.94
N ASN A 231 33.59 -24.11 -22.91
CA ASN A 231 33.91 -22.84 -23.55
C ASN A 231 33.61 -21.69 -22.60
N GLN A 232 34.59 -21.28 -21.82
CA GLN A 232 34.42 -20.21 -20.81
C GLN A 232 33.93 -18.88 -21.39
N ASN A 233 34.10 -18.68 -22.72
CA ASN A 233 33.62 -17.49 -23.40
C ASN A 233 32.09 -17.47 -23.58
N LEU A 234 31.43 -18.62 -23.44
CA LEU A 234 29.97 -18.74 -23.51
C LEU A 234 29.30 -18.83 -22.11
N ASP A 235 30.12 -19.00 -21.08
CA ASP A 235 29.61 -19.09 -19.68
C ASP A 235 29.57 -17.69 -19.08
N VAL A 236 28.62 -16.90 -19.56
CA VAL A 236 28.47 -15.48 -19.25
C VAL A 236 27.01 -15.12 -18.92
N VAL A 237 26.83 -14.06 -18.17
CA VAL A 237 25.52 -13.52 -17.79
C VAL A 237 25.50 -12.00 -17.97
N TYR A 238 24.32 -11.42 -18.16
CA TYR A 238 24.11 -9.99 -17.94
C TYR A 238 23.66 -9.78 -16.49
N PRO A 239 24.42 -9.04 -15.68
CA PRO A 239 23.92 -8.60 -14.38
C PRO A 239 22.69 -7.70 -14.58
N VAL A 240 21.78 -7.68 -13.61
CA VAL A 240 20.73 -6.66 -13.59
C VAL A 240 21.40 -5.29 -13.65
N SER A 241 20.98 -4.50 -14.64
CA SER A 241 21.56 -3.18 -14.91
C SER A 241 20.52 -2.09 -14.73
N PHE A 242 20.88 -1.00 -14.06
CA PHE A 242 20.04 0.18 -13.91
C PHE A 242 20.50 1.30 -14.85
N PHE A 243 19.58 2.22 -15.17
CA PHE A 243 19.85 3.33 -16.06
C PHE A 243 21.09 4.11 -15.64
N ALA A 244 21.89 4.50 -16.64
CA ALA A 244 23.26 4.98 -16.59
C ALA A 244 24.30 3.90 -16.21
N ASN A 245 24.01 2.61 -16.52
CA ASN A 245 24.93 1.47 -16.34
C ASN A 245 25.32 1.20 -14.88
N ALA A 246 24.43 1.46 -13.94
CA ALA A 246 24.65 1.12 -12.54
C ALA A 246 24.32 -0.36 -12.27
N SER A 247 25.04 -0.98 -11.35
CA SER A 247 24.85 -2.37 -10.91
C SER A 247 23.80 -2.54 -9.82
N ASP A 248 23.37 -1.43 -9.23
CA ASP A 248 22.38 -1.37 -8.15
C ASP A 248 21.56 -0.09 -8.21
N LEU A 249 20.46 -0.06 -7.46
CA LEU A 249 19.55 1.07 -7.44
C LEU A 249 20.17 2.32 -6.81
N ALA A 250 21.11 2.17 -5.88
CA ALA A 250 21.73 3.31 -5.18
C ALA A 250 22.66 4.10 -6.11
N GLY A 251 23.28 3.41 -7.07
CA GLY A 251 24.09 4.02 -8.14
C GLY A 251 23.32 4.46 -9.37
N ALA A 252 22.03 4.12 -9.46
CA ALA A 252 21.21 4.39 -10.64
C ALA A 252 20.94 5.89 -10.83
N ALA A 253 20.89 6.34 -12.09
CA ALA A 253 20.47 7.69 -12.39
C ALA A 253 18.96 7.85 -12.19
N ALA A 254 18.56 8.83 -11.39
CA ALA A 254 17.17 9.17 -11.20
C ALA A 254 16.62 9.92 -12.42
N ILE A 255 15.43 9.51 -12.88
CA ILE A 255 14.68 10.17 -13.95
C ILE A 255 13.53 10.94 -13.29
N THR A 256 13.62 12.26 -13.29
CA THR A 256 12.57 13.11 -12.72
C THR A 256 11.62 13.57 -13.82
N LEU A 257 10.37 13.12 -13.74
CA LEU A 257 9.32 13.45 -14.70
C LEU A 257 8.41 14.56 -14.18
N ARG A 258 8.10 15.50 -15.05
CA ARG A 258 6.96 16.43 -14.94
C ARG A 258 5.79 15.94 -15.76
N SER A 259 4.63 16.57 -15.58
CA SER A 259 3.44 16.25 -16.37
C SER A 259 3.72 16.42 -17.87
N GLY A 260 3.51 15.35 -18.64
CA GLY A 260 3.67 15.34 -20.10
C GLY A 260 5.11 15.14 -20.60
N ASP A 261 6.09 15.01 -19.73
CA ASP A 261 7.48 14.77 -20.12
C ASP A 261 7.63 13.43 -20.85
N THR A 262 8.60 13.39 -21.76
CA THR A 262 9.04 12.16 -22.42
C THR A 262 10.55 12.05 -22.28
N GLU A 263 11.01 11.01 -21.58
CA GLU A 263 12.41 10.76 -21.32
C GLU A 263 12.86 9.47 -22.02
N ILE A 264 14.15 9.45 -22.40
CA ILE A 264 14.78 8.30 -23.06
C ILE A 264 15.79 7.69 -22.09
N ALA A 265 15.72 6.38 -21.91
CA ALA A 265 16.62 5.61 -21.07
C ALA A 265 17.10 4.35 -21.82
N ASP A 266 18.18 4.50 -22.61
CA ASP A 266 18.75 3.41 -23.38
C ASP A 266 19.74 2.60 -22.54
N PHE A 267 19.85 1.31 -22.85
CA PHE A 267 20.77 0.38 -22.19
C PHE A 267 21.65 -0.34 -23.20
N ARG A 268 22.92 -0.48 -22.84
CA ARG A 268 23.84 -1.37 -23.51
C ARG A 268 24.33 -2.42 -22.53
N MET A 269 23.86 -3.65 -22.70
CA MET A 269 24.20 -4.76 -21.82
C MET A 269 25.64 -5.21 -22.05
N ARG A 270 26.30 -5.60 -20.93
CA ARG A 270 27.68 -6.09 -20.99
C ARG A 270 27.78 -7.41 -20.25
N PRO A 271 28.25 -8.48 -20.91
CA PRO A 271 28.38 -9.77 -20.27
C PRO A 271 29.54 -9.78 -19.26
N VAL A 272 29.32 -10.52 -18.19
CA VAL A 272 30.36 -10.87 -17.21
C VAL A 272 30.45 -12.39 -17.10
N PRO A 273 31.57 -12.96 -16.63
CA PRO A 273 31.66 -14.39 -16.40
C PRO A 273 30.56 -14.84 -15.40
N ALA A 274 29.86 -15.92 -15.75
CA ALA A 274 28.89 -16.53 -14.88
C ALA A 274 29.57 -17.26 -13.72
N LEU A 275 28.98 -17.19 -12.53
CA LEU A 275 29.42 -17.93 -11.37
C LEU A 275 28.64 -19.25 -11.24
N HIS A 276 29.28 -20.23 -10.57
CA HIS A 276 28.73 -21.53 -10.25
C HIS A 276 28.69 -21.70 -8.74
N LEU A 277 27.52 -21.94 -8.19
CA LEU A 277 27.34 -22.13 -6.76
C LEU A 277 26.97 -23.57 -6.47
N LEU A 278 27.73 -24.24 -5.61
CA LEU A 278 27.38 -25.53 -5.04
C LEU A 278 26.53 -25.31 -3.81
N VAL A 279 25.24 -25.56 -3.92
CA VAL A 279 24.27 -25.32 -2.82
C VAL A 279 23.93 -26.62 -2.16
N LYS A 280 24.27 -26.74 -0.85
CA LYS A 280 23.82 -27.85 -0.01
C LYS A 280 22.36 -27.60 0.38
N THR A 281 21.50 -28.55 0.00
CA THR A 281 20.10 -28.61 0.39
C THR A 281 19.86 -29.75 1.38
N SER A 282 18.72 -29.77 2.08
CA SER A 282 18.37 -30.92 2.88
C SER A 282 18.22 -32.15 1.96
N VAL A 283 18.72 -33.29 2.38
CA VAL A 283 18.55 -34.53 1.61
C VAL A 283 17.06 -34.78 1.47
N ALA A 284 16.57 -34.71 0.24
CA ALA A 284 15.15 -34.84 -0.06
C ALA A 284 14.67 -36.23 0.37
N ASP A 285 13.77 -36.28 1.35
CA ASP A 285 12.96 -37.46 1.61
C ASP A 285 12.06 -37.70 0.38
N PRO A 286 11.97 -38.92 -0.16
CA PRO A 286 11.07 -39.19 -1.28
C PRO A 286 9.64 -38.78 -0.94
N GLY A 287 9.15 -37.70 -1.50
CA GLY A 287 7.82 -37.14 -1.20
C GLY A 287 7.82 -35.67 -0.77
N HIS A 288 8.97 -35.06 -0.56
CA HIS A 288 9.10 -33.65 -0.26
C HIS A 288 9.74 -32.90 -1.46
N GLY A 289 8.99 -31.96 -2.03
CA GLY A 289 9.50 -31.09 -3.09
C GLY A 289 10.27 -29.91 -2.47
N GLU A 290 11.57 -29.83 -2.75
CA GLU A 290 12.34 -28.60 -2.50
C GLU A 290 12.47 -27.81 -3.80
N GLN A 291 12.18 -26.51 -3.74
CA GLN A 291 12.38 -25.58 -4.84
C GLN A 291 13.41 -24.52 -4.40
N LEU A 292 14.54 -24.55 -5.03
CA LEU A 292 15.57 -23.53 -4.87
C LEU A 292 15.23 -22.34 -5.78
N GLN A 293 15.35 -21.14 -5.25
CA GLN A 293 15.19 -19.89 -5.98
C GLN A 293 16.37 -18.98 -5.70
N VAL A 294 16.85 -18.31 -6.73
CA VAL A 294 17.85 -17.25 -6.60
C VAL A 294 17.18 -15.94 -6.91
N MET A 295 17.23 -15.02 -5.96
CA MET A 295 16.61 -13.71 -6.06
C MET A 295 17.67 -12.63 -5.91
N GLN A 296 17.65 -11.63 -6.76
CA GLN A 296 18.47 -10.44 -6.58
C GLN A 296 17.63 -9.33 -5.91
N PRO A 297 18.00 -8.87 -4.70
CA PRO A 297 17.38 -7.70 -4.09
C PRO A 297 17.63 -6.46 -4.96
N LEU A 298 16.60 -5.65 -5.20
CA LEU A 298 16.70 -4.46 -6.04
C LEU A 298 16.43 -3.18 -5.25
N ALA A 299 15.35 -3.18 -4.48
CA ALA A 299 14.95 -2.08 -3.62
C ALA A 299 14.58 -2.64 -2.24
N GLU A 300 14.19 -1.78 -1.31
CA GLU A 300 13.96 -2.13 0.09
C GLU A 300 13.02 -3.33 0.31
N ASP A 301 12.04 -3.51 -0.55
CA ASP A 301 11.02 -4.56 -0.46
C ASP A 301 10.84 -5.36 -1.76
N SER A 302 11.69 -5.13 -2.75
CA SER A 302 11.58 -5.77 -4.05
C SER A 302 12.84 -6.56 -4.41
N ALA A 303 12.60 -7.73 -4.97
CA ALA A 303 13.63 -8.59 -5.54
C ALA A 303 13.13 -9.18 -6.86
N VAL A 304 14.05 -9.51 -7.74
CA VAL A 304 13.73 -10.22 -8.99
C VAL A 304 14.34 -11.61 -8.99
N PRO A 305 13.65 -12.58 -9.60
CA PRO A 305 14.26 -13.87 -9.84
C PRO A 305 15.44 -13.71 -10.80
N VAL A 306 16.57 -14.29 -10.42
CA VAL A 306 17.72 -14.42 -11.32
C VAL A 306 17.46 -15.65 -12.20
N PRO A 307 17.51 -15.51 -13.53
CA PRO A 307 17.37 -16.65 -14.41
C PRO A 307 18.65 -17.50 -14.34
N VAL A 308 18.58 -18.62 -13.63
CA VAL A 308 19.69 -19.57 -13.41
C VAL A 308 19.24 -20.97 -13.73
N ASP A 309 20.18 -21.85 -14.05
CA ASP A 309 19.92 -23.27 -14.22
C ASP A 309 20.29 -24.03 -12.94
N PHE A 310 19.55 -25.12 -12.68
CA PHE A 310 19.73 -25.97 -11.52
C PHE A 310 20.04 -27.41 -11.95
N ALA A 311 21.10 -27.97 -11.44
CA ALA A 311 21.47 -29.35 -11.68
C ALA A 311 21.78 -30.05 -10.36
N GLN A 312 21.09 -31.15 -10.06
CA GLN A 312 21.41 -32.00 -8.94
C GLN A 312 22.67 -32.81 -9.26
N VAL A 313 23.78 -32.49 -8.63
CA VAL A 313 25.08 -33.15 -8.84
C VAL A 313 25.30 -34.31 -7.87
N ALA A 314 24.63 -34.30 -6.72
CA ALA A 314 24.57 -35.39 -5.76
C ALA A 314 23.31 -35.27 -4.87
N PRO A 315 22.91 -36.31 -4.10
CA PRO A 315 21.86 -36.17 -3.12
C PRO A 315 22.15 -35.02 -2.13
N GLY A 316 21.23 -34.05 -2.02
CA GLY A 316 21.38 -32.88 -1.15
C GLY A 316 22.41 -31.85 -1.63
N LEU A 317 22.87 -31.95 -2.90
CA LEU A 317 23.80 -30.98 -3.48
C LEU A 317 23.35 -30.59 -4.89
N VAL A 318 23.08 -29.30 -5.07
CA VAL A 318 22.63 -28.71 -6.34
C VAL A 318 23.70 -27.74 -6.83
N GLU A 319 24.14 -27.88 -8.08
CA GLU A 319 24.92 -26.85 -8.74
C GLU A 319 23.96 -25.84 -9.38
N VAL A 320 24.11 -24.57 -9.03
CA VAL A 320 23.38 -23.44 -9.61
C VAL A 320 24.33 -22.75 -10.56
N THR A 321 23.98 -22.70 -11.83
CA THR A 321 24.82 -22.15 -12.91
C THR A 321 24.19 -20.90 -13.52
N GLY A 322 24.98 -20.05 -14.16
CA GLY A 322 24.48 -18.79 -14.70
C GLY A 322 24.24 -17.71 -13.65
N VAL A 323 24.98 -17.74 -12.55
CA VAL A 323 24.77 -16.81 -11.44
C VAL A 323 25.57 -15.52 -11.66
N PRO A 324 24.96 -14.32 -11.64
CA PRO A 324 25.70 -13.07 -11.69
C PRO A 324 26.45 -12.82 -10.37
N PRO A 325 27.62 -12.16 -10.39
CA PRO A 325 28.26 -11.68 -9.19
C PRO A 325 27.39 -10.58 -8.53
N GLY A 326 27.37 -10.55 -7.20
CA GLY A 326 26.63 -9.54 -6.47
C GLY A 326 25.99 -10.05 -5.19
N HIS A 327 25.04 -9.28 -4.69
CA HIS A 327 24.24 -9.60 -3.52
C HIS A 327 22.99 -10.39 -3.94
N LEU A 328 22.84 -11.60 -3.43
CA LEU A 328 21.76 -12.52 -3.79
C LEU A 328 21.06 -13.08 -2.56
N ASN A 329 19.80 -13.41 -2.70
CA ASN A 329 19.04 -14.17 -1.72
C ASN A 329 18.74 -15.56 -2.29
N LEU A 330 19.29 -16.59 -1.66
CA LEU A 330 18.99 -17.98 -1.94
C LEU A 330 17.78 -18.40 -1.10
N GLY A 331 16.68 -18.73 -1.76
CA GLY A 331 15.45 -19.20 -1.13
C GLY A 331 15.25 -20.70 -1.36
N VAL A 332 14.90 -21.45 -0.33
CA VAL A 332 14.47 -22.83 -0.40
C VAL A 332 13.03 -22.92 0.07
N ASN A 333 12.14 -23.28 -0.83
CA ASN A 333 10.75 -23.58 -0.52
C ASN A 333 10.61 -25.10 -0.36
N THR A 334 10.21 -25.55 0.81
CA THR A 334 9.98 -26.97 1.09
C THR A 334 8.51 -27.22 1.30
N SER A 335 7.93 -28.18 0.56
CA SER A 335 6.53 -28.59 0.73
C SER A 335 6.43 -29.85 1.59
N HIS A 336 5.55 -29.81 2.60
CA HIS A 336 5.16 -30.96 3.43
C HIS A 336 3.65 -31.13 3.35
N GLY A 337 3.18 -31.94 2.42
CA GLY A 337 1.74 -32.04 2.12
C GLY A 337 1.18 -30.71 1.61
N ASN A 338 0.25 -30.10 2.35
CA ASN A 338 -0.32 -28.79 2.04
C ASN A 338 0.41 -27.60 2.72
N GLU A 339 1.46 -27.86 3.48
CA GLU A 339 2.22 -26.81 4.16
C GLU A 339 3.50 -26.49 3.38
N TRP A 340 3.76 -25.20 3.22
CA TRP A 340 4.98 -24.70 2.62
C TRP A 340 5.80 -23.98 3.67
N THR A 341 7.09 -24.31 3.75
CA THR A 341 8.05 -23.56 4.54
C THR A 341 9.06 -22.90 3.59
N ARG A 342 9.36 -21.64 3.85
CA ARG A 342 10.39 -20.89 3.09
C ARG A 342 11.56 -20.58 4.00
N ARG A 343 12.75 -20.91 3.54
CA ARG A 343 14.01 -20.47 4.12
C ARG A 343 14.70 -19.54 3.13
N SER A 344 15.36 -18.51 3.61
CA SER A 344 16.09 -17.55 2.78
C SER A 344 17.43 -17.25 3.43
N GLN A 345 18.48 -17.22 2.61
CA GLN A 345 19.82 -16.85 3.03
C GLN A 345 20.37 -15.79 2.09
N SER A 346 20.82 -14.68 2.66
CA SER A 346 21.45 -13.59 1.92
C SER A 346 22.95 -13.86 1.79
N VAL A 347 23.48 -13.77 0.58
CA VAL A 347 24.88 -14.07 0.27
C VAL A 347 25.46 -13.01 -0.65
N GLN A 348 26.75 -12.68 -0.44
CA GLN A 348 27.53 -11.86 -1.36
C GLN A 348 28.45 -12.79 -2.15
N VAL A 349 28.28 -12.87 -3.46
CA VAL A 349 29.07 -13.73 -4.32
C VAL A 349 29.92 -12.92 -5.29
N SER A 350 31.20 -13.25 -5.40
CA SER A 350 32.16 -12.65 -6.34
C SER A 350 32.99 -13.69 -7.09
N SER A 351 32.86 -14.95 -6.72
CA SER A 351 33.51 -16.13 -7.33
C SER A 351 32.67 -17.36 -7.06
N ASP A 352 32.98 -18.46 -7.73
CA ASP A 352 32.39 -19.77 -7.43
C ASP A 352 32.51 -20.08 -5.94
N ALA A 353 31.43 -20.60 -5.36
CA ALA A 353 31.33 -20.82 -3.92
C ALA A 353 30.45 -22.02 -3.57
N GLU A 354 30.71 -22.59 -2.40
CA GLU A 354 29.83 -23.58 -1.76
C GLU A 354 29.01 -22.90 -0.67
N ILE A 355 27.69 -23.09 -0.72
CA ILE A 355 26.73 -22.43 0.19
C ILE A 355 25.88 -23.50 0.84
N ASP A 356 25.82 -23.48 2.17
CA ASP A 356 25.00 -24.40 2.96
C ASP A 356 23.71 -23.70 3.41
N VAL A 357 22.59 -24.02 2.73
CA VAL A 357 21.26 -23.50 3.06
C VAL A 357 20.46 -24.42 3.98
N THR A 358 21.09 -25.52 4.47
CA THR A 358 20.47 -26.45 5.43
C THR A 358 20.48 -25.89 6.85
N GLN A 359 21.49 -25.10 7.15
CA GLN A 359 21.57 -24.41 8.43
C GLN A 359 20.49 -23.33 8.47
N ASN A 360 19.73 -23.28 9.55
CA ASN A 360 18.71 -22.28 9.73
C ASN A 360 19.30 -20.89 9.48
N GLY A 361 18.89 -20.27 8.39
CA GLY A 361 19.04 -18.83 8.28
C GLY A 361 18.44 -18.18 9.53
N SER A 362 18.87 -16.98 9.85
CA SER A 362 18.48 -16.20 11.04
C SER A 362 16.97 -15.83 11.05
N THR A 363 16.10 -16.67 10.46
CA THR A 363 14.66 -16.39 10.39
C THR A 363 13.94 -16.90 11.64
N VAL A 364 12.96 -16.12 12.04
CA VAL A 364 12.17 -16.28 13.26
C VAL A 364 10.71 -16.43 12.89
N VAL A 365 10.04 -17.41 13.44
CA VAL A 365 8.58 -17.52 13.36
C VAL A 365 7.96 -16.66 14.45
N VAL A 366 7.12 -15.72 14.04
CA VAL A 366 6.28 -14.95 14.96
C VAL A 366 4.91 -15.61 15.03
N SER A 367 4.51 -15.98 16.24
CA SER A 367 3.19 -16.55 16.52
C SER A 367 2.60 -15.87 17.76
N GLY A 368 1.33 -16.11 18.04
CA GLY A 368 0.75 -15.53 19.24
C GLY A 368 -0.74 -15.73 19.41
N ILE A 369 -1.28 -15.00 20.37
CA ILE A 369 -2.69 -15.01 20.70
C ILE A 369 -3.24 -13.60 20.83
N LEU A 370 -4.40 -13.35 20.19
CA LEU A 370 -5.15 -12.12 20.28
C LEU A 370 -6.37 -12.36 21.19
N LYS A 371 -6.49 -11.57 22.23
CA LYS A 371 -7.60 -11.63 23.21
C LYS A 371 -8.28 -10.29 23.33
N MET A 372 -9.57 -10.31 23.62
CA MET A 372 -10.30 -9.09 23.96
C MET A 372 -10.05 -8.69 25.41
N GLU A 373 -9.88 -7.37 25.68
CA GLU A 373 -9.69 -6.81 27.03
C GLU A 373 -10.85 -7.14 27.97
N ASP A 374 -12.08 -7.13 27.44
CA ASP A 374 -13.32 -7.42 28.14
C ASP A 374 -13.67 -8.92 28.20
N ALA A 375 -12.75 -9.79 27.84
CA ALA A 375 -12.94 -11.24 27.73
C ALA A 375 -14.12 -11.69 26.83
N SER A 376 -14.67 -10.77 26.02
CA SER A 376 -15.71 -11.11 25.04
C SER A 376 -15.12 -11.97 23.91
N PRO A 377 -15.95 -12.75 23.20
CA PRO A 377 -15.50 -13.48 22.00
C PRO A 377 -14.90 -12.54 20.96
N LEU A 378 -13.82 -13.00 20.32
CA LEU A 378 -13.19 -12.27 19.24
C LEU A 378 -14.12 -12.20 18.02
N PRO A 379 -14.45 -10.99 17.52
CA PRO A 379 -15.22 -10.86 16.29
C PRO A 379 -14.51 -11.52 15.11
N GLN A 380 -15.26 -12.20 14.24
CA GLN A 380 -14.74 -12.85 13.04
C GLN A 380 -15.35 -12.22 11.78
N PRO A 381 -14.61 -12.11 10.67
CA PRO A 381 -13.20 -12.50 10.51
C PRO A 381 -12.25 -11.59 11.29
N ALA A 382 -11.12 -12.14 11.73
CA ALA A 382 -10.05 -11.39 12.37
C ALA A 382 -8.73 -11.64 11.66
N ARG A 383 -7.95 -10.56 11.42
CA ARG A 383 -6.65 -10.60 10.74
C ARG A 383 -5.67 -9.64 11.41
N VAL A 384 -4.44 -10.09 11.50
CA VAL A 384 -3.32 -9.29 12.01
C VAL A 384 -2.24 -9.19 10.94
N MET A 385 -1.55 -8.07 10.91
CA MET A 385 -0.44 -7.80 10.01
C MET A 385 0.83 -7.54 10.82
N LEU A 386 1.92 -8.16 10.39
CA LEU A 386 3.28 -7.93 10.85
C LEU A 386 4.01 -7.07 9.83
N ARG A 387 4.55 -5.92 10.23
CA ARG A 387 5.25 -4.98 9.35
C ARG A 387 6.65 -4.70 9.85
N SER A 388 7.65 -4.82 8.98
CA SER A 388 9.04 -4.47 9.25
C SER A 388 9.25 -2.95 9.17
N PHE A 389 10.00 -2.38 10.12
CA PHE A 389 10.40 -0.97 10.05
C PHE A 389 11.57 -0.72 9.11
N ALA A 390 12.41 -1.73 8.89
CA ALA A 390 13.59 -1.59 8.07
C ALA A 390 13.24 -1.36 6.59
N ASN A 391 12.35 -2.19 6.04
CA ASN A 391 12.02 -2.21 4.61
C ASN A 391 10.53 -1.98 4.30
N GLY A 392 9.67 -1.81 5.31
CA GLY A 392 8.24 -1.64 5.13
C GLY A 392 7.48 -2.90 4.72
N GLN A 393 8.18 -4.03 4.55
CA GLN A 393 7.58 -5.31 4.18
C GLN A 393 6.52 -5.72 5.20
N ALA A 394 5.37 -6.13 4.72
CA ALA A 394 4.24 -6.50 5.56
C ALA A 394 3.67 -7.85 5.16
N PHE A 395 3.35 -8.66 6.16
CA PHE A 395 2.69 -9.96 6.01
C PHE A 395 1.43 -9.96 6.86
N ASP A 396 0.36 -10.55 6.38
CA ASP A 396 -0.85 -10.71 7.16
C ASP A 396 -1.21 -12.19 7.35
N THR A 397 -1.94 -12.45 8.41
CA THR A 397 -2.43 -13.78 8.74
C THR A 397 -3.81 -13.71 9.38
N THR A 398 -4.57 -14.79 9.23
CA THR A 398 -5.88 -14.93 9.88
C THR A 398 -5.69 -15.31 11.36
N VAL A 399 -6.62 -14.82 12.19
CA VAL A 399 -6.71 -15.17 13.61
C VAL A 399 -7.85 -16.15 13.80
N SER A 400 -7.58 -17.26 14.47
CA SER A 400 -8.62 -18.27 14.76
C SER A 400 -9.69 -17.73 15.72
N ALA A 401 -10.81 -18.45 15.84
CA ALA A 401 -11.85 -18.11 16.81
C ALA A 401 -11.36 -18.17 18.28
N THR A 402 -10.31 -18.97 18.55
CA THR A 402 -9.62 -19.04 19.85
C THR A 402 -8.60 -17.94 20.06
N GLY A 403 -8.37 -17.11 19.02
CA GLY A 403 -7.44 -16.00 19.05
C GLY A 403 -6.01 -16.32 18.59
N GLU A 404 -5.73 -17.56 18.21
CA GLU A 404 -4.39 -17.99 17.79
C GLU A 404 -4.06 -17.51 16.38
N PHE A 405 -2.81 -17.11 16.15
CA PHE A 405 -2.28 -16.74 14.84
C PHE A 405 -0.80 -17.10 14.71
N SER A 406 -0.34 -17.28 13.47
CA SER A 406 1.07 -17.58 13.20
C SER A 406 1.48 -17.07 11.81
N PHE A 407 2.69 -16.53 11.73
CA PHE A 407 3.37 -16.15 10.50
C PHE A 407 4.36 -17.23 10.03
N LYS A 408 4.09 -18.50 10.31
CA LYS A 408 4.98 -19.63 9.96
C LYS A 408 5.32 -19.71 8.47
N ASN A 409 4.41 -19.26 7.60
CA ASN A 409 4.62 -19.24 6.14
C ASN A 409 5.45 -18.03 5.67
N ASN A 410 5.66 -17.05 6.54
CA ASN A 410 6.43 -15.85 6.29
C ASN A 410 7.35 -15.58 7.49
N PRO A 411 8.36 -16.44 7.74
CA PRO A 411 9.33 -16.21 8.80
C PRO A 411 10.12 -14.92 8.50
N VAL A 412 10.48 -14.20 9.54
CA VAL A 412 11.13 -12.89 9.45
C VAL A 412 12.54 -12.93 9.99
N GLU A 413 13.37 -12.00 9.60
CA GLU A 413 14.73 -11.83 10.12
C GLU A 413 14.72 -11.09 11.46
N THR A 414 15.90 -11.01 12.11
CA THR A 414 16.08 -10.12 13.27
C THR A 414 15.87 -8.67 12.86
N GLY A 415 15.22 -7.88 13.72
CA GLY A 415 14.90 -6.48 13.40
C GLY A 415 13.75 -5.93 14.23
N ASP A 416 13.29 -4.75 13.85
CA ASP A 416 12.19 -4.04 14.49
C ASP A 416 10.90 -4.22 13.67
N TYR A 417 9.84 -4.63 14.37
CA TYR A 417 8.54 -4.94 13.78
C TYR A 417 7.41 -4.31 14.56
N GLU A 418 6.28 -4.08 13.88
CA GLU A 418 5.02 -3.74 14.53
C GLU A 418 3.92 -4.72 14.15
N LEU A 419 2.95 -4.89 15.06
CA LEU A 419 1.73 -5.61 14.82
C LEU A 419 0.55 -4.64 14.66
N ILE A 420 -0.32 -4.94 13.71
CA ILE A 420 -1.50 -4.13 13.38
C ILE A 420 -2.69 -5.08 13.26
N ILE A 421 -3.81 -4.77 13.92
CA ILE A 421 -5.08 -5.44 13.66
C ILE A 421 -5.68 -4.77 12.42
N ILE A 422 -5.77 -5.51 11.32
CA ILE A 422 -6.34 -4.98 10.06
C ILE A 422 -7.83 -5.30 9.93
N GLU A 423 -8.29 -6.36 10.60
CA GLU A 423 -9.69 -6.76 10.68
C GLU A 423 -10.03 -7.29 12.07
N PRO A 424 -11.19 -6.88 12.66
CA PRO A 424 -12.03 -5.76 12.20
C PRO A 424 -11.41 -4.39 12.57
N GLN A 425 -11.59 -3.40 11.71
CA GLN A 425 -11.01 -2.06 11.86
C GLN A 425 -11.42 -1.31 13.14
N ALA A 426 -12.53 -1.73 13.75
CA ALA A 426 -13.01 -1.16 15.01
C ALA A 426 -12.18 -1.57 16.23
N LEU A 427 -11.32 -2.59 16.11
CA LEU A 427 -10.43 -3.04 17.17
C LEU A 427 -9.09 -2.31 17.10
N PHE A 428 -8.49 -2.12 18.25
CA PHE A 428 -7.12 -1.62 18.37
C PHE A 428 -6.34 -2.38 19.43
N ILE A 429 -5.02 -2.42 19.27
CA ILE A 429 -4.10 -3.01 20.25
C ILE A 429 -4.05 -2.12 21.49
N ARG A 430 -4.50 -2.64 22.62
CA ARG A 430 -4.44 -1.99 23.92
C ARG A 430 -3.11 -2.25 24.60
N ASN A 431 -2.66 -3.49 24.54
CA ASN A 431 -1.37 -3.94 25.08
C ASN A 431 -0.76 -5.01 24.19
N LEU A 432 0.56 -5.00 24.10
CA LEU A 432 1.37 -6.00 23.43
C LEU A 432 2.45 -6.48 24.40
N SER A 433 2.55 -7.78 24.58
CA SER A 433 3.63 -8.44 25.31
C SER A 433 4.22 -9.58 24.50
N SER A 434 5.47 -9.90 24.70
CA SER A 434 6.12 -11.01 24.00
C SER A 434 7.06 -11.81 24.89
N SER A 435 7.26 -13.08 24.52
CA SER A 435 8.42 -13.87 24.91
C SER A 435 9.33 -14.03 23.70
N GLY A 436 10.63 -13.84 23.89
CA GLY A 436 11.64 -13.91 22.81
C GLY A 436 11.92 -12.57 22.11
N ALA A 437 11.18 -11.48 22.40
CA ALA A 437 11.41 -10.16 21.85
C ALA A 437 11.19 -9.05 22.89
N LYS A 438 11.82 -7.90 22.67
CA LYS A 438 11.62 -6.70 23.51
C LYS A 438 10.48 -5.85 22.94
N THR A 439 9.42 -5.62 23.71
CA THR A 439 8.27 -4.83 23.29
C THR A 439 8.41 -3.35 23.64
N SER A 440 7.89 -2.46 22.76
CA SER A 440 7.74 -1.02 22.98
C SER A 440 6.44 -0.54 22.28
N GLY A 441 5.44 -0.18 23.05
CA GLY A 441 4.13 0.19 22.50
C GLY A 441 3.49 -0.96 21.69
N ARG A 442 3.37 -0.79 20.38
CA ARG A 442 2.87 -1.80 19.43
C ARG A 442 3.97 -2.46 18.62
N SER A 443 5.19 -2.08 18.86
CA SER A 443 6.37 -2.61 18.21
C SER A 443 7.11 -3.58 19.12
N PHE A 444 7.94 -4.41 18.51
CA PHE A 444 8.86 -5.29 19.23
C PHE A 444 10.12 -5.51 18.40
N GLN A 445 11.23 -5.73 19.11
CA GLN A 445 12.53 -5.96 18.54
C GLN A 445 12.90 -7.44 18.68
N ILE A 446 13.17 -8.09 17.57
CA ILE A 446 13.72 -9.43 17.49
C ILE A 446 15.25 -9.31 17.45
N ALA A 447 15.91 -9.58 18.56
CA ALA A 447 17.36 -9.44 18.68
C ALA A 447 18.13 -10.74 18.38
N THR A 448 17.47 -11.89 18.46
CA THR A 448 18.07 -13.21 18.27
C THR A 448 17.18 -14.07 17.37
N ALA A 449 17.81 -15.01 16.65
CA ALA A 449 17.11 -15.97 15.79
C ALA A 449 16.38 -17.05 16.59
N GLN A 450 15.44 -16.64 17.44
CA GLN A 450 14.56 -17.52 18.23
C GLN A 450 13.12 -17.16 17.96
N ASP A 451 12.26 -18.17 17.89
CA ASP A 451 10.83 -17.97 17.69
C ASP A 451 10.23 -17.06 18.77
N VAL A 452 9.37 -16.15 18.31
CA VAL A 452 8.74 -15.14 19.15
C VAL A 452 7.28 -15.47 19.33
N ASN A 453 6.85 -15.49 20.59
CA ASN A 453 5.42 -15.62 20.92
C ASN A 453 4.90 -14.31 21.49
N VAL A 454 3.82 -13.77 20.89
CA VAL A 454 3.24 -12.50 21.27
C VAL A 454 1.82 -12.67 21.80
N THR A 455 1.49 -11.88 22.81
CA THR A 455 0.12 -11.75 23.32
C THR A 455 -0.39 -10.34 23.03
N ILE A 456 -1.47 -10.28 22.24
CA ILE A 456 -2.16 -9.02 21.91
C ILE A 456 -3.43 -8.94 22.76
N ILE A 457 -3.59 -7.86 23.52
CA ILE A 457 -4.84 -7.48 24.15
C ILE A 457 -5.48 -6.41 23.28
N ALA A 458 -6.62 -6.74 22.68
CA ALA A 458 -7.40 -5.83 21.83
C ALA A 458 -8.56 -5.21 22.60
N ALA A 459 -8.89 -3.98 22.25
CA ALA A 459 -10.03 -3.26 22.81
C ALA A 459 -10.90 -2.68 21.68
N ARG A 460 -12.17 -2.37 22.03
CA ARG A 460 -13.13 -1.61 21.23
C ARG A 460 -13.15 -0.15 21.67
N GLY A 461 -13.81 0.67 20.85
CA GLY A 461 -14.07 2.04 21.23
C GLY A 461 -13.08 3.04 20.67
N SER A 462 -12.60 2.78 19.44
CA SER A 462 -11.91 3.80 18.64
C SER A 462 -12.78 5.06 18.53
N ALA A 463 -12.15 6.21 18.46
CA ALA A 463 -12.79 7.52 18.39
C ALA A 463 -12.87 8.03 16.95
N LYS A 464 -13.66 9.08 16.76
CA LYS A 464 -13.71 9.88 15.54
C LYS A 464 -13.38 11.33 15.87
N ILE A 465 -12.49 11.93 15.09
CA ILE A 465 -12.22 13.35 15.10
C ILE A 465 -12.81 13.94 13.83
N THR A 466 -13.61 14.98 13.96
CA THR A 466 -14.03 15.83 12.85
C THR A 466 -13.55 17.24 13.12
N GLY A 467 -13.35 18.02 12.08
CA GLY A 467 -12.90 19.38 12.28
C GLY A 467 -12.89 20.21 11.02
N ILE A 468 -12.40 21.43 11.15
CA ILE A 468 -12.20 22.36 10.04
C ILE A 468 -10.79 22.91 10.07
N ALA A 469 -10.11 22.84 8.93
CA ALA A 469 -8.82 23.46 8.69
C ALA A 469 -9.04 24.90 8.21
N LEU A 470 -8.37 25.84 8.85
CA LEU A 470 -8.53 27.27 8.59
C LEU A 470 -7.18 27.94 8.28
N LYS A 471 -7.16 28.72 7.20
CA LYS A 471 -6.07 29.65 6.87
C LYS A 471 -6.63 31.08 6.89
N ASN A 472 -6.08 31.95 7.75
CA ASN A 472 -6.58 33.33 7.93
C ASN A 472 -8.10 33.36 8.21
N ASP A 473 -8.57 32.47 9.10
CA ASP A 473 -9.98 32.28 9.51
C ASP A 473 -10.95 31.90 8.37
N LYS A 474 -10.43 31.46 7.22
CA LYS A 474 -11.21 30.92 6.09
C LYS A 474 -10.94 29.43 5.94
N PRO A 475 -11.92 28.64 5.45
CA PRO A 475 -11.68 27.25 5.07
C PRO A 475 -10.44 27.09 4.20
N ALA A 476 -9.65 26.04 4.44
CA ALA A 476 -8.43 25.73 3.70
C ALA A 476 -8.58 24.39 2.96
N PRO A 477 -9.24 24.37 1.79
CA PRO A 477 -9.39 23.16 0.99
C PRO A 477 -8.04 22.54 0.62
N GLY A 478 -7.95 21.21 0.56
CA GLY A 478 -6.77 20.50 0.12
C GLY A 478 -5.63 20.42 1.15
N ALA A 479 -5.73 21.12 2.30
CA ALA A 479 -4.73 21.05 3.34
C ALA A 479 -4.55 19.61 3.84
N MET A 480 -3.31 19.17 4.03
CA MET A 480 -3.01 17.87 4.62
C MET A 480 -3.22 17.91 6.14
N ILE A 481 -4.09 17.05 6.63
CA ILE A 481 -4.35 16.88 8.06
C ILE A 481 -3.54 15.70 8.56
N VAL A 482 -2.74 15.91 9.61
CA VAL A 482 -1.94 14.87 10.25
C VAL A 482 -2.25 14.82 11.73
N LEU A 483 -2.64 13.66 12.21
CA LEU A 483 -2.75 13.35 13.64
C LEU A 483 -1.53 12.49 14.02
N ALA A 484 -0.62 13.04 14.78
CA ALA A 484 0.60 12.39 15.21
C ALA A 484 0.51 11.92 16.66
N PRO A 485 0.85 10.66 16.99
CA PRO A 485 0.91 10.18 18.37
C PRO A 485 2.06 10.89 19.11
N LEU A 486 1.95 10.96 20.45
CA LEU A 486 3.00 11.58 21.28
C LEU A 486 4.36 10.86 21.13
N ASP A 487 4.33 9.54 21.04
CA ASP A 487 5.52 8.71 20.73
C ASP A 487 5.51 8.36 19.23
N LEU A 488 6.25 9.12 18.46
CA LEU A 488 6.33 9.01 17.00
C LEU A 488 7.04 7.74 16.52
N LYS A 489 8.03 7.25 17.30
CA LYS A 489 8.92 6.15 16.88
C LYS A 489 8.32 4.77 17.14
N SER A 490 7.72 4.57 18.31
CA SER A 490 7.21 3.25 18.74
C SER A 490 5.79 2.96 18.26
N ASN A 491 5.09 3.94 17.70
CA ASN A 491 3.68 3.81 17.35
C ASN A 491 3.31 4.39 15.97
N PRO A 492 4.03 4.06 14.89
CA PRO A 492 3.74 4.62 13.56
C PRO A 492 2.34 4.24 13.03
N ALA A 493 1.77 3.10 13.45
CA ALA A 493 0.41 2.70 13.08
C ALA A 493 -0.69 3.59 13.71
N LEU A 494 -0.35 4.47 14.65
CA LEU A 494 -1.31 5.41 15.26
C LEU A 494 -1.53 6.69 14.45
N PHE A 495 -0.63 7.02 13.55
CA PHE A 495 -0.86 8.17 12.68
C PHE A 495 -2.19 8.04 11.93
N ARG A 496 -2.86 9.16 11.78
CA ARG A 496 -4.02 9.29 10.88
C ARG A 496 -3.83 10.52 10.01
N ARG A 497 -4.26 10.41 8.77
CA ARG A 497 -4.25 11.53 7.83
C ARG A 497 -5.60 11.67 7.15
N ASP A 498 -5.86 12.87 6.70
CA ASP A 498 -6.98 13.20 5.83
C ASP A 498 -6.61 14.43 4.98
N GLN A 499 -7.40 14.72 3.98
CA GLN A 499 -7.34 15.93 3.18
C GLN A 499 -8.59 16.77 3.45
N ALA A 500 -8.40 18.05 3.71
CA ALA A 500 -9.52 18.95 3.93
C ALA A 500 -10.38 19.10 2.68
N ASP A 501 -11.69 18.94 2.84
CA ASP A 501 -12.70 19.10 1.79
C ASP A 501 -12.84 20.58 1.34
N SER A 502 -13.66 20.85 0.33
CA SER A 502 -13.83 22.20 -0.22
C SER A 502 -14.38 23.22 0.79
N ASP A 503 -15.04 22.77 1.84
CA ASP A 503 -15.49 23.58 2.99
C ASP A 503 -14.47 23.62 4.14
N GLY A 504 -13.27 23.07 3.93
CA GLY A 504 -12.20 22.98 4.92
C GLY A 504 -12.39 21.87 5.94
N THR A 505 -13.48 21.12 5.92
CA THR A 505 -13.73 20.08 6.92
C THR A 505 -12.96 18.81 6.63
N PHE A 506 -12.71 18.01 7.68
CA PHE A 506 -12.03 16.73 7.60
C PHE A 506 -12.58 15.73 8.61
N ALA A 507 -12.26 14.43 8.44
CA ALA A 507 -12.70 13.38 9.36
C ALA A 507 -11.65 12.27 9.53
N LEU A 508 -11.12 12.13 10.72
CA LEU A 508 -10.21 11.05 11.10
C LEU A 508 -11.00 9.97 11.85
N ASN A 509 -11.11 8.79 11.24
CA ASN A 509 -11.83 7.66 11.78
C ASN A 509 -10.87 6.66 12.44
N PHE A 510 -11.41 5.78 13.29
CA PHE A 510 -10.68 4.70 13.97
C PHE A 510 -9.45 5.19 14.74
N VAL A 511 -9.58 6.36 15.39
CA VAL A 511 -8.52 6.91 16.21
C VAL A 511 -8.47 6.17 17.54
N VAL A 512 -7.29 5.67 17.88
CA VAL A 512 -7.08 4.96 19.14
C VAL A 512 -7.04 5.96 20.30
N PRO A 513 -7.66 5.66 21.45
CA PRO A 513 -7.57 6.52 22.63
C PRO A 513 -6.13 6.79 23.06
N GLY A 514 -5.80 8.04 23.34
CA GLY A 514 -4.43 8.47 23.65
C GLY A 514 -4.23 9.97 23.52
N GLN A 515 -3.00 10.41 23.64
CA GLN A 515 -2.59 11.80 23.43
C GLN A 515 -1.95 11.97 22.05
N TYR A 516 -2.34 13.01 21.36
CA TYR A 516 -1.93 13.30 19.98
C TYR A 516 -1.67 14.79 19.80
N THR A 517 -0.93 15.10 18.73
CA THR A 517 -0.85 16.43 18.16
C THR A 517 -1.55 16.43 16.80
N LEU A 518 -2.51 17.31 16.60
CA LEU A 518 -3.21 17.51 15.34
C LEU A 518 -2.62 18.72 14.61
N MET A 519 -2.28 18.53 13.35
CA MET A 519 -1.67 19.54 12.49
C MET A 519 -2.42 19.64 11.16
N ALA A 520 -2.47 20.84 10.59
CA ALA A 520 -2.92 21.06 9.22
C ALA A 520 -1.78 21.77 8.47
N ILE A 521 -1.33 21.18 7.36
CA ILE A 521 -0.14 21.59 6.63
C ILE A 521 -0.57 21.96 5.20
N GLU A 522 -0.21 23.17 4.77
CA GLU A 522 -0.41 23.60 3.39
C GLU A 522 0.64 22.94 2.51
N ASP A 523 0.24 22.42 1.35
CA ASP A 523 1.12 21.76 0.39
C ASP A 523 2.06 20.69 1.00
N GLY A 524 1.63 20.06 2.12
CA GLY A 524 2.45 19.12 2.89
C GLY A 524 2.58 17.72 2.26
N TRP A 525 2.06 17.50 1.06
CA TRP A 525 1.93 16.18 0.46
C TRP A 525 3.26 15.55 0.01
N ASP A 526 4.31 16.37 -0.16
CA ASP A 526 5.67 15.93 -0.48
C ASP A 526 6.57 15.75 0.77
N LEU A 527 6.00 15.88 1.98
CA LEU A 527 6.72 15.72 3.23
C LEU A 527 6.79 14.26 3.68
N GLU A 528 7.88 13.88 4.32
CA GLU A 528 7.98 12.63 5.10
C GLU A 528 7.21 12.79 6.41
N TRP A 529 5.89 12.80 6.30
CA TRP A 529 4.94 13.15 7.38
C TRP A 529 4.96 12.20 8.59
N ALA A 530 5.66 11.09 8.55
CA ALA A 530 5.88 10.21 9.71
C ALA A 530 7.32 10.26 10.21
N ASP A 531 8.17 11.12 9.64
CA ASP A 531 9.53 11.34 10.13
C ASP A 531 9.51 12.34 11.30
N PRO A 532 10.02 11.97 12.50
CA PRO A 532 10.05 12.85 13.65
C PRO A 532 10.79 14.17 13.42
N ASP A 533 11.88 14.15 12.65
CA ASP A 533 12.71 15.32 12.40
C ASP A 533 12.01 16.31 11.46
N VAL A 534 11.27 15.79 10.47
CA VAL A 534 10.41 16.58 9.56
C VAL A 534 9.22 17.19 10.30
N LEU A 535 8.57 16.40 11.18
CA LEU A 535 7.37 16.84 11.89
C LEU A 535 7.65 17.82 13.04
N GLN A 536 8.88 17.92 13.53
CA GLN A 536 9.19 18.68 14.74
C GLN A 536 8.74 20.15 14.67
N GLU A 537 8.88 20.82 13.54
CA GLU A 537 8.45 22.21 13.34
C GLU A 537 6.92 22.36 13.37
N TYR A 538 6.18 21.36 12.88
CA TYR A 538 4.71 21.34 12.84
C TYR A 538 4.12 20.95 14.19
N ILE A 539 4.76 20.01 14.91
CA ILE A 539 4.33 19.56 16.25
C ILE A 539 4.38 20.74 17.25
N ALA A 540 5.43 21.57 17.19
CA ALA A 540 5.59 22.71 18.10
C ALA A 540 4.41 23.70 18.05
N THR A 541 3.64 23.67 16.98
CA THR A 541 2.54 24.60 16.69
C THR A 541 1.22 23.93 16.44
N GLY A 542 1.19 22.60 16.52
CA GLY A 542 -0.02 21.79 16.40
C GLY A 542 -0.90 21.86 17.64
N GLU A 543 -2.15 21.45 17.49
CA GLU A 543 -3.14 21.39 18.56
C GLU A 543 -3.00 20.09 19.34
N SER A 544 -2.78 20.15 20.65
CA SER A 544 -2.77 18.96 21.52
C SER A 544 -4.19 18.44 21.73
N VAL A 545 -4.41 17.16 21.44
CA VAL A 545 -5.74 16.53 21.51
C VAL A 545 -5.68 15.28 22.36
N GLN A 546 -6.53 15.24 23.40
CA GLN A 546 -6.73 14.05 24.23
C GLN A 546 -7.92 13.25 23.70
N ILE A 547 -7.69 12.02 23.28
CA ILE A 547 -8.69 11.12 22.71
C ILE A 547 -9.14 10.12 23.79
N VAL A 548 -10.45 10.06 24.03
CA VAL A 548 -11.07 9.10 24.94
C VAL A 548 -11.79 7.99 24.18
N THR A 549 -12.04 6.87 24.83
CA THR A 549 -12.77 5.72 24.26
C THR A 549 -14.15 6.16 23.75
N ASN A 550 -14.52 5.74 22.53
CA ASN A 550 -15.74 6.14 21.83
C ASN A 550 -15.92 7.66 21.68
N GLY A 551 -14.83 8.43 21.80
CA GLY A 551 -14.86 9.89 21.72
C GLY A 551 -15.32 10.37 20.33
N LYS A 552 -16.14 11.43 20.33
CA LYS A 552 -16.43 12.24 19.14
C LYS A 552 -15.93 13.64 19.46
N ILE A 553 -14.90 14.06 18.75
CA ILE A 553 -14.20 15.31 19.01
C ILE A 553 -14.35 16.19 17.80
N GLU A 554 -14.72 17.44 18.01
CA GLU A 554 -14.75 18.46 16.98
C GLU A 554 -13.68 19.51 17.27
N VAL A 555 -12.85 19.81 16.29
CA VAL A 555 -11.70 20.70 16.45
C VAL A 555 -11.61 21.72 15.31
N LYS A 556 -10.97 22.84 15.60
CA LYS A 556 -10.52 23.80 14.58
C LYS A 556 -9.02 23.81 14.59
N VAL A 557 -8.40 23.59 13.42
CA VAL A 557 -6.95 23.59 13.29
C VAL A 557 -6.52 24.67 12.32
N LYS A 558 -5.45 25.41 12.69
CA LYS A 558 -4.87 26.43 11.79
C LYS A 558 -3.87 25.77 10.86
N VAL A 559 -3.97 26.13 9.58
CA VAL A 559 -3.02 25.69 8.55
C VAL A 559 -1.73 26.47 8.65
N LYS A 560 -0.65 25.76 8.50
CA LYS A 560 0.73 26.27 8.45
C LYS A 560 1.39 25.98 7.13
#